data_31d444807686fb32d95caa7309672c34
#
_entry.id   31d444807686fb32d95caa7309672c34
#
_cell.length_a   1.000
_cell.length_b   1.000
_cell.length_c   1.000
_cell.angle_alpha   90.00
_cell.angle_beta   90.00
_cell.angle_gamma   90.00
#
_symmetry.space_group_name_H-M   'P 1'
#
loop_
_entity.id
_entity.type
_entity.pdbx_description
1 polymer ?
#
loop_
_entity_poly.entity_id
_entity_poly.type
_entity_poly.pdbx_seq_one_letter_code
_entity_poly.pdbx_strand_id
1 'polypeptide(L)'
;MDANGGAAVRRLIDEQFDKLGGWTKKVSGGIDWTKCKVANGTRVCIGVEVQVSARSDLLVMDMIHLHSAFREGRIDVGLVIVPSDKLSRFLTDRGPCMSDAKKHANAARLEDSSLALFGIEHEGTGPPLAKQAKKTPGT
;
A
#
# COMPACT_ATOMS: atom_id res chain seq x y z
N MET A 1 18.13 -18.49 0.75
CA MET A 1 17.12 -17.72 1.51
C MET A 1 15.81 -17.79 0.75
N ASP A 2 14.81 -18.41 1.33
CA ASP A 2 13.50 -18.50 0.67
C ASP A 2 12.84 -17.12 0.67
N ALA A 3 12.41 -16.66 -0.51
CA ALA A 3 11.72 -15.40 -0.65
C ALA A 3 10.30 -15.48 -0.06
N ASN A 4 9.89 -14.45 0.65
CA ASN A 4 8.57 -14.36 1.21
C ASN A 4 7.53 -13.92 0.17
N GLY A 5 6.33 -14.47 0.25
CA GLY A 5 5.23 -14.02 -0.59
C GLY A 5 4.74 -12.62 -0.20
N GLY A 6 4.48 -11.77 -1.19
CA GLY A 6 3.94 -10.43 -0.97
C GLY A 6 2.62 -10.44 -0.21
N ALA A 7 1.80 -11.47 -0.40
CA ALA A 7 0.53 -11.63 0.33
C ALA A 7 0.74 -11.79 1.85
N ALA A 8 1.81 -12.47 2.28
CA ALA A 8 2.14 -12.59 3.69
C ALA A 8 2.58 -11.23 4.28
N VAL A 9 3.37 -10.48 3.55
CA VAL A 9 3.78 -9.12 3.94
C VAL A 9 2.55 -8.21 4.03
N ARG A 10 1.65 -8.27 3.04
CA ARG A 10 0.40 -7.50 3.05
C ARG A 10 -0.43 -7.77 4.29
N ARG A 11 -0.60 -9.05 4.64
CA ARG A 11 -1.35 -9.42 5.85
C ARG A 11 -0.76 -8.82 7.11
N LEU A 12 0.56 -8.85 7.25
CA LEU A 12 1.24 -8.26 8.42
C LEU A 12 1.02 -6.75 8.51
N ILE A 13 1.03 -6.06 7.38
CA ILE A 13 0.74 -4.62 7.33
C ILE A 13 -0.71 -4.35 7.74
N ASP A 14 -1.65 -5.08 7.19
CA ASP A 14 -3.07 -4.93 7.51
C ASP A 14 -3.34 -5.19 9.00
N GLU A 15 -2.69 -6.19 9.60
CA GLU A 15 -2.76 -6.45 11.04
C GLU A 15 -2.26 -5.27 11.88
N GLN A 16 -1.23 -4.55 11.42
CA GLN A 16 -0.75 -3.36 12.13
C GLN A 16 -1.76 -2.22 12.07
N PHE A 17 -2.41 -1.99 10.93
CA PHE A 17 -3.49 -1.01 10.84
C PHE A 17 -4.66 -1.33 11.77
N ASP A 18 -5.04 -2.61 11.86
CA ASP A 18 -6.09 -3.06 12.79
C ASP A 18 -5.69 -2.79 14.25
N LYS A 19 -4.45 -3.04 14.62
CA LYS A 19 -3.93 -2.82 15.98
C LYS A 19 -3.84 -1.35 16.37
N LEU A 20 -3.52 -0.47 15.42
CA LEU A 20 -3.41 0.96 15.67
C LEU A 20 -4.74 1.60 16.01
N GLY A 21 -5.84 1.04 15.54
CA GLY A 21 -7.18 1.59 15.76
C GLY A 21 -7.45 2.89 15.00
N GLY A 22 -8.72 3.19 14.80
CA GLY A 22 -9.16 4.40 14.12
C GLY A 22 -9.00 4.39 12.59
N TRP A 23 -8.42 3.34 12.02
CA TRP A 23 -8.33 3.14 10.58
C TRP A 23 -9.53 2.35 10.07
N THR A 24 -10.12 2.83 9.01
CA THR A 24 -11.22 2.16 8.32
C THR A 24 -10.67 1.36 7.16
N LYS A 25 -10.93 0.05 7.18
CA LYS A 25 -10.57 -0.86 6.10
C LYS A 25 -11.51 -0.69 4.92
N LYS A 26 -10.97 -0.88 3.72
CA LYS A 26 -11.71 -0.86 2.47
C LYS A 26 -13.01 -1.66 2.52
N VAL A 27 -14.09 -0.98 2.21
CA VAL A 27 -15.32 -1.60 1.78
C VAL A 27 -15.35 -1.48 0.25
N SER A 28 -15.62 -2.57 -0.45
CA SER A 28 -15.66 -2.72 -1.93
C SER A 28 -15.42 -1.44 -2.77
N GLY A 29 -14.36 -1.42 -3.56
CA GLY A 29 -14.08 -0.33 -4.52
C GLY A 29 -13.38 0.92 -3.95
N GLY A 30 -13.09 0.96 -2.64
CA GLY A 30 -12.45 2.10 -1.98
C GLY A 30 -10.93 2.00 -1.84
N ILE A 31 -10.35 2.96 -1.16
CA ILE A 31 -8.96 3.00 -0.72
C ILE A 31 -8.73 1.97 0.38
N ASP A 32 -7.58 1.30 0.40
CA ASP A 32 -7.30 0.19 1.33
C ASP A 32 -7.52 0.55 2.80
N TRP A 33 -6.98 1.69 3.23
CA TRP A 33 -7.13 2.20 4.58
C TRP A 33 -7.38 3.71 4.57
N THR A 34 -8.32 4.17 5.40
CA THR A 34 -8.59 5.60 5.57
C THR A 34 -8.70 5.95 7.04
N LYS A 35 -8.24 7.14 7.38
CA LYS A 35 -8.40 7.71 8.71
C LYS A 35 -8.64 9.21 8.61
N CYS A 36 -9.66 9.68 9.31
CA CYS A 36 -9.93 11.10 9.43
C CYS A 36 -9.83 11.54 10.89
N LYS A 37 -9.32 12.74 11.09
CA LYS A 37 -9.21 13.36 12.42
C LYS A 37 -9.62 14.82 12.33
N VAL A 38 -10.35 15.29 13.32
CA VAL A 38 -10.66 16.71 13.48
C VAL A 38 -9.65 17.33 14.45
N ALA A 39 -8.98 18.38 14.00
CA ALA A 39 -8.04 19.15 14.79
C ALA A 39 -8.33 20.64 14.59
N ASN A 40 -8.52 21.40 15.66
CA ASN A 40 -8.83 22.85 15.61
C ASN A 40 -10.00 23.21 14.68
N GLY A 41 -11.07 22.40 14.68
CA GLY A 41 -12.24 22.58 13.83
C GLY A 41 -12.05 22.17 12.37
N THR A 42 -10.86 21.71 11.98
CA THR A 42 -10.56 21.25 10.62
C THR A 42 -10.48 19.74 10.58
N ARG A 43 -11.20 19.12 9.65
CA ARG A 43 -11.15 17.69 9.38
C ARG A 43 -10.03 17.39 8.38
N VAL A 44 -9.13 16.50 8.74
CA VAL A 44 -8.03 16.02 7.87
C VAL A 44 -8.18 14.51 7.69
N CYS A 45 -8.19 14.07 6.43
CA CYS A 45 -8.32 12.66 6.07
C CYS A 45 -7.09 12.17 5.30
N ILE A 46 -6.61 10.98 5.67
CA ILE A 46 -5.49 10.29 5.02
C ILE A 46 -6.02 9.02 4.37
N GLY A 47 -5.69 8.81 3.10
CA GLY A 47 -5.94 7.56 2.39
C GLY A 47 -4.63 6.82 2.15
N VAL A 48 -4.62 5.52 2.38
CA VAL A 48 -3.44 4.66 2.21
C VAL A 48 -3.77 3.50 1.27
N GLU A 49 -2.95 3.34 0.25
CA GLU A 49 -2.93 2.16 -0.60
C GLU A 49 -1.67 1.34 -0.29
N VAL A 50 -1.84 0.05 -0.10
CA VAL A 50 -0.75 -0.89 0.19
C VAL A 50 -0.51 -1.77 -1.02
N GLN A 51 0.64 -1.64 -1.65
CA GLN A 51 0.96 -2.35 -2.88
C GLN A 51 2.26 -3.15 -2.71
N VAL A 52 2.14 -4.33 -2.13
CA VAL A 52 3.27 -5.22 -1.83
C VAL A 52 3.12 -6.62 -2.44
N SER A 53 1.99 -6.93 -3.02
CA SER A 53 1.67 -8.30 -3.48
C SER A 53 1.08 -8.39 -4.88
N ALA A 54 0.93 -7.28 -5.59
CA ALA A 54 0.30 -7.23 -6.89
C ALA A 54 1.28 -6.83 -7.99
N ARG A 55 0.84 -6.96 -9.22
CA ARG A 55 1.62 -6.52 -10.38
C ARG A 55 1.81 -4.99 -10.38
N SER A 56 2.89 -4.53 -10.97
CA SER A 56 3.24 -3.10 -11.01
C SER A 56 2.21 -2.22 -11.73
N ASP A 57 1.43 -2.78 -12.65
CA ASP A 57 0.34 -2.05 -13.33
C ASP A 57 -0.79 -1.65 -12.36
N LEU A 58 -1.02 -2.43 -11.29
CA LEU A 58 -1.99 -2.10 -10.26
C LEU A 58 -1.55 -0.93 -9.38
N LEU A 59 -0.25 -0.69 -9.28
CA LEU A 59 0.29 0.48 -8.58
C LEU A 59 -0.20 1.80 -9.20
N VAL A 60 -0.23 1.87 -10.53
CA VAL A 60 -0.75 3.03 -11.25
C VAL A 60 -2.23 3.26 -10.92
N MET A 61 -3.02 2.18 -10.86
CA MET A 61 -4.44 2.27 -10.50
C MET A 61 -4.63 2.79 -9.08
N ASP A 62 -3.82 2.34 -8.14
CA ASP A 62 -3.85 2.81 -6.75
C ASP A 62 -3.51 4.30 -6.65
N MET A 63 -2.52 4.75 -7.39
CA MET A 63 -2.17 6.17 -7.45
C MET A 63 -3.30 7.00 -8.05
N ILE A 64 -3.97 6.51 -9.09
CA ILE A 64 -5.13 7.17 -9.70
C ILE A 64 -6.29 7.25 -8.70
N HIS A 65 -6.55 6.19 -7.95
CA HIS A 65 -7.60 6.18 -6.92
C HIS A 65 -7.34 7.24 -5.85
N LEU A 66 -6.10 7.33 -5.35
CA LEU A 66 -5.73 8.34 -4.36
C LEU A 66 -5.82 9.75 -4.92
N HIS A 67 -5.34 9.96 -6.15
CA HIS A 67 -5.43 11.25 -6.81
C HIS A 67 -6.88 11.69 -7.00
N SER A 68 -7.75 10.80 -7.47
CA SER A 68 -9.19 11.08 -7.63
C SER A 68 -9.84 11.42 -6.30
N ALA A 69 -9.54 10.66 -5.25
CA ALA A 69 -10.05 10.92 -3.90
C ALA A 69 -9.60 12.28 -3.36
N PHE A 70 -8.36 12.65 -3.62
CA PHE A 70 -7.82 13.98 -3.29
C PHE A 70 -8.56 15.09 -4.05
N ARG A 71 -8.71 14.94 -5.35
CA ARG A 71 -9.42 15.92 -6.20
C ARG A 71 -10.89 16.08 -5.82
N GLU A 72 -11.54 15.02 -5.37
CA GLU A 72 -12.92 15.01 -4.90
C GLU A 72 -13.09 15.50 -3.45
N GLY A 73 -11.98 15.80 -2.77
CA GLY A 73 -12.01 16.27 -1.37
C GLY A 73 -12.30 15.17 -0.35
N ARG A 74 -12.21 13.89 -0.73
CA ARG A 74 -12.45 12.76 0.20
C ARG A 74 -11.25 12.49 1.10
N ILE A 75 -10.04 12.80 0.61
CA ILE A 75 -8.81 12.75 1.37
C ILE A 75 -8.01 14.03 1.17
N ASP A 76 -7.17 14.37 2.12
CA ASP A 76 -6.25 15.51 2.06
C ASP A 76 -4.82 15.05 1.72
N VAL A 77 -4.46 13.85 2.12
CA VAL A 77 -3.15 13.23 1.85
C VAL A 77 -3.36 11.79 1.42
N GLY A 78 -2.69 11.40 0.35
CA GLY A 78 -2.58 10.02 -0.11
C GLY A 78 -1.20 9.44 0.22
N LEU A 79 -1.18 8.20 0.69
CA LEU A 79 0.05 7.47 0.98
C LEU A 79 0.04 6.15 0.23
N VAL A 80 1.11 5.87 -0.50
CA VAL A 80 1.33 4.56 -1.12
C VAL A 80 2.47 3.86 -0.39
N ILE A 81 2.18 2.67 0.13
CA ILE A 81 3.18 1.81 0.76
C ILE A 81 3.62 0.75 -0.24
N VAL A 82 4.89 0.72 -0.55
CA VAL A 82 5.52 -0.24 -1.46
C VAL A 82 6.77 -0.84 -0.82
N PRO A 83 7.23 -2.02 -1.28
CA PRO A 83 8.55 -2.51 -0.88
C PRO A 83 9.65 -1.55 -1.33
N SER A 84 10.69 -1.38 -0.50
CA SER A 84 11.95 -0.79 -0.97
C SER A 84 12.53 -1.65 -2.11
N ASP A 85 13.39 -1.07 -2.92
CA ASP A 85 14.06 -1.82 -3.99
C ASP A 85 14.85 -3.02 -3.44
N LYS A 86 15.42 -2.86 -2.26
CA LYS A 86 16.15 -3.93 -1.57
C LYS A 86 15.20 -5.04 -1.10
N LEU A 87 14.08 -4.71 -0.45
CA LEU A 87 13.11 -5.70 0.01
C LEU A 87 12.48 -6.45 -1.16
N SER A 88 12.20 -5.78 -2.27
CA SER A 88 11.55 -6.38 -3.43
C SER A 88 12.31 -7.61 -3.99
N ARG A 89 13.62 -7.64 -3.81
CA ARG A 89 14.49 -8.78 -4.20
C ARG A 89 14.25 -10.05 -3.40
N PHE A 90 13.66 -9.91 -2.20
CA PHE A 90 13.37 -11.01 -1.29
C PHE A 90 11.89 -11.41 -1.28
N LEU A 91 11.10 -10.83 -2.18
CA LEU A 91 9.72 -11.22 -2.38
C LEU A 91 9.59 -12.16 -3.57
N THR A 92 8.70 -13.15 -3.46
CA THR A 92 8.50 -14.15 -4.53
C THR A 92 7.82 -13.57 -5.76
N ASP A 93 7.07 -12.50 -5.57
CA ASP A 93 6.31 -11.85 -6.62
C ASP A 93 7.13 -10.71 -7.20
N ARG A 94 7.13 -10.57 -8.52
CA ARG A 94 7.69 -9.38 -9.18
C ARG A 94 6.71 -8.21 -9.01
N GLY A 95 6.52 -7.83 -7.75
CA GLY A 95 5.68 -6.72 -7.39
C GLY A 95 6.37 -5.37 -7.62
N PRO A 96 5.62 -4.29 -7.46
CA PRO A 96 6.18 -2.95 -7.53
C PRO A 96 7.17 -2.70 -6.39
N CYS A 97 8.12 -1.82 -6.66
CA CYS A 97 9.08 -1.34 -5.68
C CYS A 97 9.12 0.19 -5.65
N MET A 98 9.91 0.77 -4.77
CA MET A 98 9.99 2.22 -4.62
C MET A 98 10.41 2.93 -5.92
N SER A 99 11.35 2.35 -6.68
CA SER A 99 11.78 2.92 -7.98
C SER A 99 10.63 2.97 -8.99
N ASP A 100 9.81 1.91 -9.05
CA ASP A 100 8.62 1.89 -9.89
C ASP A 100 7.61 2.95 -9.46
N ALA A 101 7.36 3.08 -8.16
CA ALA A 101 6.44 4.06 -7.61
C ALA A 101 6.84 5.49 -7.96
N LYS A 102 8.11 5.83 -7.81
CA LYS A 102 8.65 7.14 -8.20
C LYS A 102 8.48 7.40 -9.69
N LYS A 103 8.80 6.42 -10.52
CA LYS A 103 8.67 6.52 -11.97
C LYS A 103 7.21 6.76 -12.40
N HIS A 104 6.28 6.02 -11.84
CA HIS A 104 4.86 6.18 -12.16
C HIS A 104 4.30 7.50 -11.65
N ALA A 105 4.66 7.94 -10.45
CA ALA A 105 4.24 9.23 -9.92
C ALA A 105 4.72 10.40 -10.81
N ASN A 106 5.98 10.35 -11.25
CA ASN A 106 6.54 11.36 -12.17
C ASN A 106 5.86 11.34 -13.54
N ALA A 107 5.65 10.15 -14.12
CA ALA A 107 5.00 10.00 -15.42
C ALA A 107 3.55 10.50 -15.43
N ALA A 108 2.82 10.27 -14.35
CA ALA A 108 1.44 10.71 -14.17
C ALA A 108 1.31 12.18 -13.72
N ARG A 109 2.42 12.88 -13.50
CA ARG A 109 2.47 14.27 -13.01
C ARG A 109 1.63 14.47 -11.73
N LEU A 110 1.80 13.56 -10.78
CA LEU A 110 1.06 13.59 -9.51
C LEU A 110 1.70 14.51 -8.46
N GLU A 111 2.67 15.31 -8.84
CA GLU A 111 3.37 16.26 -7.97
C GLU A 111 2.41 17.30 -7.36
N ASP A 112 1.34 17.64 -8.08
CA ASP A 112 0.30 18.56 -7.60
C ASP A 112 -0.68 17.90 -6.63
N SER A 113 -0.58 16.61 -6.42
CA SER A 113 -1.35 15.86 -5.44
C SER A 113 -0.56 15.76 -4.13
N SER A 114 -1.24 15.84 -3.01
CA SER A 114 -0.64 15.53 -1.70
C SER A 114 -0.43 14.02 -1.58
N LEU A 115 0.50 13.48 -2.37
CA LEU A 115 0.85 12.06 -2.42
C LEU A 115 2.23 11.82 -1.82
N ALA A 116 2.30 10.93 -0.83
CA ALA A 116 3.56 10.46 -0.26
C ALA A 116 3.81 9.00 -0.66
N LEU A 117 5.05 8.68 -0.96
CA LEU A 117 5.50 7.33 -1.21
C LEU A 117 6.28 6.82 -0.01
N PHE A 118 5.91 5.67 0.50
CA PHE A 118 6.51 5.07 1.68
C PHE A 118 7.07 3.69 1.34
N GLY A 119 8.39 3.56 1.40
CA GLY A 119 9.08 2.28 1.17
C GLY A 119 9.27 1.53 2.47
N ILE A 120 8.77 0.31 2.54
CA ILE A 120 9.05 -0.60 3.66
C ILE A 120 10.28 -1.46 3.35
N GLU A 121 11.05 -1.74 4.37
CA GLU A 121 12.25 -2.56 4.30
C GLU A 121 12.27 -3.60 5.41
N HIS A 122 13.03 -4.69 5.21
CA HIS A 122 13.25 -5.68 6.24
C HIS A 122 14.37 -5.23 7.20
N GLU A 123 14.24 -5.60 8.46
CA GLU A 123 15.23 -5.28 9.50
C GLU A 123 16.35 -6.31 9.59
N GLY A 124 16.18 -7.47 8.99
CA GLY A 124 17.14 -8.56 9.02
C GLY A 124 16.55 -9.89 8.58
N THR A 125 17.25 -10.98 8.88
CA THR A 125 16.75 -12.34 8.64
C THR A 125 15.95 -12.83 9.83
N GLY A 126 14.83 -13.44 9.56
CA GLY A 126 13.98 -14.08 10.55
C GLY A 126 13.47 -15.43 10.06
N PRO A 127 12.63 -16.12 10.84
CA PRO A 127 11.98 -17.33 10.39
C PRO A 127 11.14 -17.04 9.13
N PRO A 128 11.01 -18.00 8.19
CA PRO A 128 10.19 -17.82 7.01
C PRO A 128 8.73 -17.53 7.40
N LEU A 129 8.10 -16.61 6.68
CA LEU A 129 6.68 -16.35 6.85
C LEU A 129 5.87 -17.53 6.34
N ALA A 130 4.79 -17.88 7.05
CA ALA A 130 3.92 -18.97 6.65
C ALA A 130 3.39 -18.72 5.22
N LYS A 131 3.58 -19.69 4.34
CA LYS A 131 3.00 -19.68 3.00
C LYS A 131 1.48 -19.74 3.16
N GLN A 132 0.76 -18.83 2.54
CA GLN A 132 -0.68 -19.01 2.42
C GLN A 132 -0.94 -20.28 1.59
N ALA A 133 -1.76 -21.17 2.12
CA ALA A 133 -2.27 -22.27 1.33
C ALA A 133 -2.95 -21.69 0.09
N LYS A 134 -2.52 -22.13 -1.11
CA LYS A 134 -3.26 -21.83 -2.33
C LYS A 134 -4.69 -22.29 -2.08
N LYS A 135 -5.67 -21.38 -2.12
CA LYS A 135 -7.05 -21.77 -2.20
C LYS A 135 -7.17 -22.59 -3.48
N THR A 136 -7.32 -23.88 -3.35
CA THR A 136 -7.72 -24.72 -4.49
C THR A 136 -9.00 -24.12 -5.02
N PRO A 137 -9.10 -23.79 -6.32
CA PRO A 137 -10.38 -23.36 -6.88
C PRO A 137 -11.40 -24.42 -6.50
N GLY A 138 -12.50 -24.02 -5.86
CA GLY A 138 -13.39 -24.90 -5.19
C GLY A 138 -13.86 -26.07 -6.06
N THR A 139 -13.67 -27.23 -5.57
CA THR A 139 -14.52 -28.35 -5.91
C THR A 139 -15.90 -28.07 -5.34
#